data_34ed8e685013735f569e6e03bf63ff86
#
_entry.id   34ed8e685013735f569e6e03bf63ff86
#
_cell.length_a   1.000
_cell.length_b   1.000
_cell.length_c   1.000
_cell.angle_alpha   90.00
_cell.angle_beta   90.00
_cell.angle_gamma   90.00
#
_symmetry.space_group_name_H-M   'P 1'
#
loop_
_entity.id
_entity.type
_entity.pdbx_description
1 polymer ?
#
loop_
_entity_poly.entity_id
_entity_poly.type
_entity_poly.pdbx_seq_one_letter_code
_entity_poly.pdbx_strand_id
1 'polypeptide(L)'
;MTEATFRLIRSVAGTKLLQDSGRFVIEDPRTVFYAPADKEIIVYFTWEGPPGQHHFEGMWKNPSQRVTMTSEFDYKSEQRRFGGYFKMSPGDAPAAGLWTLEARIDGETAGSHQFEIVVAPRPENVGAKPARRALGPSEIYNRAAAASVLIENINAKGLRRNVGTGFFIGPGRLLTAFQVIDAAAKVRVAGPQGRMIEVVDVVAFNRRQDWIIIKVPLENMPALERNTTEAAAVGDRIYFLDVPAEGNRVIVETSLIGKQNLGPAGDRLNIADTTNPRAVGSPLLNEFGEVVGLVGGTLVPGAAFLEDLAFGARSNSLGMTSRGTLAVPITLVNEATTAATTIDGLLQDGQFMPALVSTQSVLSGVLARTVNKKSDPPQPIDEKIEFSHASPQGVLFLTWLPREKRKGYPSLRVYDLDNKLVGEMLNKKKITVVPNKISYSLWELNLAPLSPGIYRIDVLLDGDFVYRTFFRMVE
;
A
#
# COMPACT_ATOMS: atom_id res chain seq x y z
N MET A 1 -27.96 -7.79 -6.82
CA MET A 1 -27.10 -7.56 -8.00
C MET A 1 -26.30 -8.83 -8.18
N THR A 2 -26.48 -9.53 -9.29
CA THR A 2 -25.69 -10.72 -9.64
C THR A 2 -24.24 -10.30 -9.78
N GLU A 3 -23.33 -10.93 -9.05
CA GLU A 3 -21.89 -10.75 -9.27
C GLU A 3 -21.56 -11.07 -10.72
N ALA A 4 -20.76 -10.21 -11.37
CA ALA A 4 -20.32 -10.43 -12.73
C ALA A 4 -19.50 -11.73 -12.80
N THR A 5 -19.87 -12.64 -13.69
CA THR A 5 -19.22 -13.95 -13.88
C THR A 5 -17.75 -13.81 -14.26
N PHE A 6 -17.40 -12.71 -14.96
CA PHE A 6 -16.05 -12.41 -15.42
C PHE A 6 -15.57 -11.08 -14.86
N ARG A 7 -14.38 -11.09 -14.27
CA ARG A 7 -13.74 -9.90 -13.71
C ARG A 7 -12.55 -9.48 -14.56
N LEU A 8 -12.56 -8.25 -15.08
CA LEU A 8 -11.41 -7.66 -15.74
C LEU A 8 -10.26 -7.44 -14.73
N ILE A 9 -9.10 -8.00 -15.01
CA ILE A 9 -7.88 -7.83 -14.25
C ILE A 9 -7.01 -6.72 -14.84
N ARG A 10 -6.86 -6.71 -16.18
CA ARG A 10 -6.00 -5.78 -16.90
C ARG A 10 -6.45 -5.62 -18.34
N SER A 11 -6.24 -4.41 -18.88
CA SER A 11 -6.29 -4.17 -20.32
C SER A 11 -5.13 -3.27 -20.74
N VAL A 12 -4.53 -3.53 -21.90
CA VAL A 12 -3.39 -2.79 -22.46
C VAL A 12 -3.53 -2.68 -23.95
N ALA A 13 -3.29 -1.49 -24.51
CA ALA A 13 -3.29 -1.27 -25.95
C ALA A 13 -1.89 -0.97 -26.48
N GLY A 14 -1.63 -1.34 -27.72
CA GLY A 14 -0.39 -1.04 -28.46
C GLY A 14 -0.52 -1.41 -29.92
N THR A 15 0.59 -1.42 -30.66
CA THR A 15 0.61 -1.78 -32.10
C THR A 15 1.30 -3.10 -32.40
N LYS A 16 1.96 -3.68 -31.39
CA LYS A 16 2.68 -4.94 -31.54
C LYS A 16 2.39 -5.91 -30.39
N LEU A 17 2.04 -7.13 -30.77
CA LEU A 17 1.81 -8.23 -29.84
C LEU A 17 2.94 -9.25 -30.02
N LEU A 18 3.66 -9.53 -28.93
CA LEU A 18 4.65 -10.60 -28.89
C LEU A 18 4.08 -11.80 -28.14
N GLN A 19 4.50 -12.98 -28.54
CA GLN A 19 4.26 -14.22 -27.80
C GLN A 19 5.58 -14.68 -27.21
N ASP A 20 5.70 -14.55 -25.90
CA ASP A 20 6.85 -15.02 -25.14
C ASP A 20 6.45 -16.11 -24.16
N SER A 21 7.10 -17.27 -24.28
CA SER A 21 6.90 -18.44 -23.39
C SER A 21 5.41 -18.82 -23.20
N GLY A 22 4.61 -18.69 -24.27
CA GLY A 22 3.17 -18.99 -24.25
C GLY A 22 2.28 -17.87 -23.67
N ARG A 23 2.85 -16.71 -23.40
CA ARG A 23 2.12 -15.50 -22.95
C ARG A 23 2.15 -14.44 -24.02
N PHE A 24 1.05 -13.70 -24.15
CA PHE A 24 0.97 -12.54 -25.03
C PHE A 24 1.34 -11.28 -24.27
N VAL A 25 2.21 -10.44 -24.86
CA VAL A 25 2.66 -9.17 -24.30
C VAL A 25 2.57 -8.09 -25.36
N ILE A 26 2.02 -6.94 -25.01
CA ILE A 26 2.09 -5.74 -25.84
C ILE A 26 3.48 -5.13 -25.71
N GLU A 27 4.24 -5.07 -26.81
CA GLU A 27 5.62 -4.58 -26.81
C GLU A 27 5.70 -3.06 -26.61
N ASP A 28 4.70 -2.33 -27.10
CA ASP A 28 4.68 -0.87 -27.14
C ASP A 28 3.39 -0.30 -26.52
N PRO A 29 3.17 -0.48 -25.20
CA PRO A 29 1.95 -0.05 -24.54
C PRO A 29 1.75 1.45 -24.66
N ARG A 30 0.55 1.87 -25.12
CA ARG A 30 0.19 3.28 -25.30
C ARG A 30 -1.33 3.47 -25.25
N THR A 31 -1.74 4.72 -25.01
CA THR A 31 -3.15 5.14 -25.01
C THR A 31 -3.49 6.11 -26.12
N VAL A 32 -2.49 6.58 -26.89
CA VAL A 32 -2.67 7.48 -28.02
C VAL A 32 -2.08 6.84 -29.28
N PHE A 33 -2.86 6.81 -30.36
CA PHE A 33 -2.50 6.27 -31.66
C PHE A 33 -2.61 7.35 -32.74
N TYR A 34 -1.73 7.31 -33.73
CA TYR A 34 -1.64 8.30 -34.77
C TYR A 34 -1.99 7.69 -36.15
N ALA A 35 -3.09 8.14 -36.75
CA ALA A 35 -3.44 7.75 -38.10
C ALA A 35 -2.88 8.77 -39.13
N PRO A 36 -2.33 8.29 -40.26
CA PRO A 36 -2.27 6.94 -40.76
C PRO A 36 -1.03 6.14 -40.31
N ALA A 37 -0.21 6.65 -39.38
CA ALA A 37 1.06 6.02 -39.01
C ALA A 37 0.87 4.65 -38.32
N ASP A 38 -0.07 4.56 -37.36
CA ASP A 38 -0.39 3.32 -36.67
C ASP A 38 -1.42 2.51 -37.48
N LYS A 39 -0.95 1.45 -38.14
CA LYS A 39 -1.77 0.64 -39.04
C LYS A 39 -2.65 -0.38 -38.36
N GLU A 40 -2.28 -0.76 -37.14
CA GLU A 40 -3.03 -1.71 -36.31
C GLU A 40 -3.04 -1.25 -34.87
N ILE A 41 -4.18 -1.39 -34.22
CA ILE A 41 -4.35 -1.16 -32.77
C ILE A 41 -4.78 -2.49 -32.18
N ILE A 42 -4.02 -2.97 -31.19
CA ILE A 42 -4.24 -4.23 -30.50
C ILE A 42 -4.53 -3.91 -29.05
N VAL A 43 -5.63 -4.45 -28.53
CA VAL A 43 -5.95 -4.36 -27.10
C VAL A 43 -5.97 -5.76 -26.52
N TYR A 44 -5.08 -5.99 -25.57
CA TYR A 44 -4.98 -7.25 -24.83
C TYR A 44 -5.66 -7.10 -23.47
N PHE A 45 -6.52 -8.05 -23.15
CA PHE A 45 -7.23 -8.13 -21.89
C PHE A 45 -6.80 -9.37 -21.11
N THR A 46 -6.84 -9.26 -19.79
CA THR A 46 -6.72 -10.40 -18.88
C THR A 46 -7.93 -10.41 -17.96
N TRP A 47 -8.60 -11.57 -17.86
CA TRP A 47 -9.77 -11.77 -17.02
C TRP A 47 -9.55 -12.88 -16.00
N GLU A 48 -10.39 -12.86 -14.98
CA GLU A 48 -10.62 -13.96 -14.06
C GLU A 48 -12.08 -14.39 -14.17
N GLY A 49 -12.30 -15.70 -14.39
CA GLY A 49 -13.63 -16.28 -14.56
C GLY A 49 -13.58 -17.81 -14.45
N PRO A 50 -14.71 -18.51 -14.66
CA PRO A 50 -14.74 -19.97 -14.71
C PRO A 50 -13.89 -20.50 -15.86
N PRO A 51 -13.20 -21.64 -15.72
CA PRO A 51 -12.61 -22.36 -16.83
C PRO A 51 -13.73 -22.94 -17.73
N GLY A 52 -13.46 -23.03 -19.03
CA GLY A 52 -14.44 -23.58 -19.99
C GLY A 52 -14.29 -22.99 -21.37
N GLN A 53 -15.21 -23.39 -22.25
CA GLN A 53 -15.38 -22.78 -23.57
C GLN A 53 -16.16 -21.48 -23.42
N HIS A 54 -15.62 -20.39 -23.95
CA HIS A 54 -16.23 -19.07 -23.88
C HIS A 54 -16.23 -18.39 -25.24
N HIS A 55 -17.26 -17.62 -25.50
CA HIS A 55 -17.40 -16.78 -26.68
C HIS A 55 -17.03 -15.33 -26.33
N PHE A 56 -16.06 -14.77 -27.04
CA PHE A 56 -15.54 -13.42 -26.81
C PHE A 56 -15.99 -12.50 -27.93
N GLU A 57 -16.54 -11.34 -27.56
CA GLU A 57 -16.91 -10.28 -28.49
C GLU A 57 -16.21 -8.98 -28.10
N GLY A 58 -15.65 -8.26 -29.06
CA GLY A 58 -15.10 -6.93 -28.93
C GLY A 58 -15.86 -5.92 -29.77
N MET A 59 -16.49 -4.95 -29.14
CA MET A 59 -17.23 -3.89 -29.80
C MET A 59 -16.42 -2.59 -29.82
N TRP A 60 -15.97 -2.16 -30.98
CA TRP A 60 -15.21 -0.94 -31.17
C TRP A 60 -16.15 0.25 -31.35
N LYS A 61 -16.15 1.15 -30.40
CA LYS A 61 -16.98 2.35 -30.39
C LYS A 61 -16.14 3.59 -30.70
N ASN A 62 -16.57 4.35 -31.67
CA ASN A 62 -15.93 5.61 -32.05
C ASN A 62 -16.20 6.72 -31.01
N PRO A 63 -15.62 7.93 -31.14
CA PRO A 63 -15.86 9.05 -30.22
C PRO A 63 -17.33 9.43 -30.04
N SER A 64 -18.20 9.14 -31.02
CA SER A 64 -19.65 9.34 -30.90
C SER A 64 -20.37 8.15 -30.26
N GLN A 65 -19.64 7.21 -29.65
CA GLN A 65 -20.16 6.00 -28.99
C GLN A 65 -20.93 5.05 -29.91
N ARG A 66 -20.74 5.16 -31.22
CA ARG A 66 -21.31 4.22 -32.20
C ARG A 66 -20.37 3.05 -32.42
N VAL A 67 -20.90 1.84 -32.39
CA VAL A 67 -20.16 0.63 -32.76
C VAL A 67 -19.84 0.69 -34.26
N THR A 68 -18.56 0.70 -34.59
CA THR A 68 -18.07 0.76 -35.99
C THR A 68 -17.55 -0.58 -36.45
N MET A 69 -17.14 -1.45 -35.54
CA MET A 69 -16.63 -2.78 -35.84
C MET A 69 -16.89 -3.70 -34.63
N THR A 70 -17.13 -4.97 -34.95
CA THR A 70 -17.15 -6.06 -33.95
C THR A 70 -16.09 -7.08 -34.34
N SER A 71 -15.51 -7.71 -33.35
CA SER A 71 -14.55 -8.81 -33.49
C SER A 71 -14.98 -9.91 -32.54
N GLU A 72 -14.96 -11.16 -32.97
CA GLU A 72 -15.38 -12.29 -32.14
C GLU A 72 -14.44 -13.47 -32.30
N PHE A 73 -14.29 -14.26 -31.25
CA PHE A 73 -13.59 -15.53 -31.28
C PHE A 73 -14.01 -16.44 -30.13
N ASP A 74 -13.86 -17.73 -30.33
CA ASP A 74 -14.07 -18.73 -29.27
C ASP A 74 -12.74 -19.17 -28.70
N TYR A 75 -12.68 -19.29 -27.39
CA TYR A 75 -11.49 -19.76 -26.68
C TYR A 75 -11.86 -20.66 -25.52
N LYS A 76 -11.12 -21.76 -25.37
CA LYS A 76 -11.24 -22.67 -24.23
C LYS A 76 -10.17 -22.36 -23.21
N SER A 77 -10.57 -21.84 -22.07
CA SER A 77 -9.68 -21.60 -20.96
C SER A 77 -9.57 -22.86 -20.07
N GLU A 78 -8.34 -23.27 -19.77
CA GLU A 78 -8.06 -24.35 -18.79
C GLU A 78 -7.85 -23.79 -17.37
N GLN A 79 -7.67 -22.49 -17.23
CA GLN A 79 -7.36 -21.82 -15.97
C GLN A 79 -8.40 -20.74 -15.65
N ARG A 80 -8.58 -20.45 -14.37
CA ARG A 80 -9.45 -19.35 -13.93
C ARG A 80 -8.97 -17.97 -14.40
N ARG A 81 -7.69 -17.82 -14.68
CA ARG A 81 -7.10 -16.57 -15.21
C ARG A 81 -6.63 -16.82 -16.63
N PHE A 82 -7.20 -16.05 -17.56
CA PHE A 82 -6.93 -16.17 -18.98
C PHE A 82 -6.89 -14.79 -19.65
N GLY A 83 -6.34 -14.72 -20.86
CA GLY A 83 -6.25 -13.49 -21.63
C GLY A 83 -6.66 -13.70 -23.06
N GLY A 84 -7.08 -12.61 -23.69
CA GLY A 84 -7.41 -12.54 -25.10
C GLY A 84 -7.12 -11.16 -25.65
N TYR A 85 -7.03 -11.04 -26.96
CA TYR A 85 -6.81 -9.76 -27.60
C TYR A 85 -7.77 -9.52 -28.76
N PHE A 86 -8.05 -8.26 -28.96
CA PHE A 86 -8.78 -7.78 -30.12
C PHE A 86 -7.90 -6.83 -30.92
N LYS A 87 -8.08 -6.77 -32.21
CA LYS A 87 -7.33 -5.89 -33.07
C LYS A 87 -8.21 -5.18 -34.08
N MET A 88 -7.84 -3.95 -34.40
CA MET A 88 -8.48 -3.17 -35.47
C MET A 88 -7.44 -2.45 -36.32
N SER A 89 -7.79 -2.24 -37.58
CA SER A 89 -7.06 -1.31 -38.43
C SER A 89 -7.85 -0.01 -38.49
N PRO A 90 -7.30 1.11 -38.02
CA PRO A 90 -8.05 2.37 -37.95
C PRO A 90 -8.34 2.96 -39.36
N GLY A 91 -7.62 2.49 -40.39
CA GLY A 91 -7.71 3.07 -41.73
C GLY A 91 -6.93 4.38 -41.85
N ASP A 92 -7.06 5.02 -43.00
CA ASP A 92 -6.29 6.25 -43.31
C ASP A 92 -6.91 7.50 -42.72
N ALA A 93 -8.21 7.53 -42.46
CA ALA A 93 -8.95 8.67 -41.91
C ALA A 93 -10.02 8.24 -40.88
N PRO A 94 -9.61 7.68 -39.74
CA PRO A 94 -10.55 7.33 -38.68
C PRO A 94 -11.12 8.58 -38.00
N ALA A 95 -12.23 8.44 -37.29
CA ALA A 95 -12.72 9.52 -36.43
C ALA A 95 -11.70 9.84 -35.34
N ALA A 96 -11.22 11.08 -35.30
CA ALA A 96 -10.32 11.55 -34.24
C ALA A 96 -11.04 11.64 -32.90
N GLY A 97 -10.34 11.33 -31.81
CA GLY A 97 -10.83 11.43 -30.42
C GLY A 97 -10.82 10.12 -29.67
N LEU A 98 -11.59 10.06 -28.59
CA LEU A 98 -11.59 8.96 -27.63
C LEU A 98 -12.43 7.79 -28.15
N TRP A 99 -11.77 6.67 -28.37
CA TRP A 99 -12.37 5.39 -28.75
C TRP A 99 -12.50 4.47 -27.54
N THR A 100 -13.47 3.57 -27.59
CA THR A 100 -13.69 2.56 -26.56
C THR A 100 -13.82 1.19 -27.19
N LEU A 101 -13.06 0.22 -26.72
CA LEU A 101 -13.30 -1.19 -26.98
C LEU A 101 -14.01 -1.77 -25.76
N GLU A 102 -15.27 -2.21 -25.95
CA GLU A 102 -16.02 -2.97 -24.95
C GLU A 102 -15.84 -4.46 -25.25
N ALA A 103 -15.36 -5.21 -24.27
CA ALA A 103 -15.23 -6.66 -24.36
C ALA A 103 -16.39 -7.36 -23.65
N ARG A 104 -16.97 -8.36 -24.29
CA ARG A 104 -18.00 -9.24 -23.74
C ARG A 104 -17.51 -10.67 -23.76
N ILE A 105 -17.97 -11.46 -22.78
CA ILE A 105 -17.75 -12.89 -22.69
C ILE A 105 -19.11 -13.54 -22.45
N ASP A 106 -19.48 -14.48 -23.31
CA ASP A 106 -20.78 -15.17 -23.27
C ASP A 106 -21.98 -14.18 -23.25
N GLY A 107 -21.84 -13.05 -23.94
CA GLY A 107 -22.86 -12.00 -24.01
C GLY A 107 -22.87 -11.01 -22.83
N GLU A 108 -22.13 -11.26 -21.74
CA GLU A 108 -22.01 -10.34 -20.60
C GLU A 108 -20.84 -9.37 -20.77
N THR A 109 -21.02 -8.10 -20.39
CA THR A 109 -19.92 -7.11 -20.43
C THR A 109 -18.83 -7.50 -19.43
N ALA A 110 -17.64 -7.82 -19.96
CA ALA A 110 -16.49 -8.28 -19.18
C ALA A 110 -15.40 -7.21 -19.03
N GLY A 111 -15.63 -5.98 -19.50
CA GLY A 111 -14.73 -4.85 -19.34
C GLY A 111 -14.63 -3.96 -20.56
N SER A 112 -13.87 -2.86 -20.43
CA SER A 112 -13.61 -1.94 -21.53
C SER A 112 -12.20 -1.38 -21.48
N HIS A 113 -11.71 -0.90 -22.61
CA HIS A 113 -10.46 -0.17 -22.76
C HIS A 113 -10.66 1.08 -23.59
N GLN A 114 -10.13 2.21 -23.13
CA GLN A 114 -10.22 3.50 -23.83
C GLN A 114 -8.85 3.91 -24.36
N PHE A 115 -8.83 4.48 -25.56
CA PHE A 115 -7.64 5.02 -26.20
C PHE A 115 -8.04 6.16 -27.12
N GLU A 116 -7.08 7.03 -27.43
CA GLU A 116 -7.31 8.17 -28.33
C GLU A 116 -6.71 7.91 -29.71
N ILE A 117 -7.44 8.27 -30.77
CA ILE A 117 -6.89 8.32 -32.12
C ILE A 117 -6.74 9.79 -32.53
N VAL A 118 -5.51 10.17 -32.87
CA VAL A 118 -5.16 11.48 -33.41
C VAL A 118 -4.90 11.33 -34.92
N VAL A 119 -5.64 12.11 -35.71
CA VAL A 119 -5.44 12.13 -37.18
C VAL A 119 -4.40 13.22 -37.48
N ALA A 120 -3.15 12.85 -37.34
CA ALA A 120 -1.99 13.70 -37.63
C ALA A 120 -0.76 12.83 -37.93
N PRO A 121 0.24 13.35 -38.64
CA PRO A 121 1.54 12.68 -38.70
C PRO A 121 2.03 12.44 -37.26
N ARG A 122 2.58 11.26 -37.05
CA ARG A 122 3.18 10.94 -35.74
C ARG A 122 4.30 11.95 -35.46
N PRO A 123 4.30 12.67 -34.34
CA PRO A 123 5.41 13.55 -33.99
C PRO A 123 6.71 12.74 -33.99
N GLU A 124 7.73 13.20 -34.70
CA GLU A 124 9.03 12.50 -34.82
C GLU A 124 9.69 12.19 -33.47
N ASN A 125 9.28 12.90 -32.41
CA ASN A 125 9.77 12.76 -31.02
C ASN A 125 8.79 12.07 -30.07
N VAL A 126 7.65 11.57 -30.50
CA VAL A 126 6.97 10.50 -29.78
C VAL A 126 7.71 9.22 -30.14
N GLY A 127 9.00 9.25 -29.87
CA GLY A 127 9.85 8.10 -30.01
C GLY A 127 9.23 6.94 -29.28
N ALA A 128 9.27 5.76 -29.89
CA ALA A 128 9.39 4.56 -29.13
C ALA A 128 10.36 4.90 -27.99
N LYS A 129 9.89 4.90 -26.75
CA LYS A 129 10.79 4.90 -25.58
C LYS A 129 11.86 3.90 -25.98
N PRO A 130 13.16 4.24 -26.08
CA PRO A 130 14.17 3.35 -26.63
C PRO A 130 13.94 2.01 -25.96
N ALA A 131 13.94 0.92 -26.74
CA ALA A 131 13.57 -0.40 -26.26
C ALA A 131 14.22 -0.57 -24.89
N ARG A 132 13.39 -0.53 -23.83
CA ARG A 132 13.89 -0.44 -22.45
C ARG A 132 14.71 -1.69 -22.23
N ARG A 133 16.02 -1.55 -22.16
CA ARG A 133 16.90 -2.65 -21.83
C ARG A 133 16.68 -3.00 -20.35
N ALA A 134 16.29 -4.23 -20.08
CA ALA A 134 16.31 -4.75 -18.74
C ALA A 134 17.73 -4.61 -18.15
N LEU A 135 17.81 -4.07 -16.96
CA LEU A 135 19.05 -3.87 -16.24
C LEU A 135 19.42 -5.14 -15.47
N GLY A 136 20.71 -5.42 -15.36
CA GLY A 136 21.17 -6.45 -14.44
C GLY A 136 21.03 -6.03 -12.97
N PRO A 137 20.96 -7.00 -12.04
CA PRO A 137 20.85 -6.70 -10.60
C PRO A 137 21.91 -5.72 -10.07
N SER A 138 23.15 -5.80 -10.58
CA SER A 138 24.21 -4.87 -10.20
C SER A 138 23.99 -3.45 -10.67
N GLU A 139 23.39 -3.25 -11.86
CA GLU A 139 23.04 -1.91 -12.37
C GLU A 139 21.89 -1.32 -11.57
N ILE A 140 20.87 -2.12 -11.24
CA ILE A 140 19.75 -1.74 -10.38
C ILE A 140 20.26 -1.37 -9.00
N TYR A 141 21.15 -2.20 -8.41
CA TYR A 141 21.79 -1.92 -7.12
C TYR A 141 22.49 -0.56 -7.13
N ASN A 142 23.34 -0.30 -8.12
CA ASN A 142 24.12 0.93 -8.19
C ASN A 142 23.21 2.16 -8.27
N ARG A 143 22.14 2.11 -9.08
CA ARG A 143 21.15 3.20 -9.19
C ARG A 143 20.41 3.40 -7.87
N ALA A 144 19.86 2.33 -7.30
CA ALA A 144 19.11 2.38 -6.07
C ALA A 144 19.98 2.86 -4.89
N ALA A 145 21.19 2.33 -4.75
CA ALA A 145 22.10 2.68 -3.66
C ALA A 145 22.57 4.14 -3.73
N ALA A 146 22.83 4.66 -4.96
CA ALA A 146 23.24 6.03 -5.16
C ALA A 146 22.12 7.04 -4.83
N ALA A 147 20.87 6.67 -5.07
CA ALA A 147 19.71 7.54 -4.84
C ALA A 147 19.08 7.37 -3.46
N SER A 148 19.51 6.40 -2.65
CA SER A 148 18.87 6.08 -1.36
C SER A 148 19.74 6.50 -0.18
N VAL A 149 19.09 6.89 0.91
CA VAL A 149 19.74 7.32 2.15
C VAL A 149 19.01 6.72 3.35
N LEU A 150 19.72 6.63 4.48
CA LEU A 150 19.11 6.26 5.77
C LEU A 150 18.44 7.48 6.40
N ILE A 151 17.33 7.24 7.04
CA ILE A 151 16.55 8.22 7.79
C ILE A 151 16.49 7.78 9.24
N GLU A 152 16.88 8.69 10.15
CA GLU A 152 16.77 8.48 11.59
C GLU A 152 15.58 9.27 12.16
N ASN A 153 14.74 8.57 12.89
CA ASN A 153 13.67 9.14 13.69
C ASN A 153 14.19 9.33 15.12
N ILE A 154 14.21 10.57 15.59
CA ILE A 154 14.68 10.96 16.91
C ILE A 154 13.49 11.41 17.74
N ASN A 155 13.31 10.83 18.92
CA ASN A 155 12.23 11.19 19.85
C ASN A 155 12.52 12.48 20.64
N ALA A 156 11.53 12.97 21.41
CA ALA A 156 11.65 14.18 22.22
C ALA A 156 12.78 14.11 23.29
N LYS A 157 13.25 12.92 23.64
CA LYS A 157 14.39 12.72 24.56
C LYS A 157 15.75 12.71 23.85
N GLY A 158 15.78 12.98 22.54
CA GLY A 158 17.00 12.96 21.73
C GLY A 158 17.50 11.54 21.39
N LEU A 159 16.74 10.50 21.70
CA LEU A 159 17.12 9.11 21.42
C LEU A 159 16.65 8.70 20.03
N ARG A 160 17.52 7.96 19.30
CA ARG A 160 17.16 7.34 18.04
C ARG A 160 16.14 6.23 18.29
N ARG A 161 14.98 6.37 17.68
CA ARG A 161 13.84 5.50 17.87
C ARG A 161 13.73 4.45 16.78
N ASN A 162 13.89 4.88 15.54
CA ASN A 162 13.77 4.06 14.36
C ASN A 162 14.79 4.50 13.31
N VAL A 163 15.12 3.60 12.40
CA VAL A 163 15.88 3.86 11.19
C VAL A 163 15.14 3.24 10.04
N GLY A 164 14.90 4.03 9.01
CA GLY A 164 14.34 3.56 7.76
C GLY A 164 15.16 4.05 6.58
N THR A 165 14.67 3.84 5.39
CA THR A 165 15.28 4.25 4.13
C THR A 165 14.38 5.25 3.43
N GLY A 166 14.97 6.17 2.68
CA GLY A 166 14.29 7.01 1.71
C GLY A 166 15.11 7.10 0.44
N PHE A 167 14.49 7.53 -0.64
CA PHE A 167 15.15 7.69 -1.92
C PHE A 167 14.73 8.98 -2.62
N PHE A 168 15.65 9.57 -3.36
CA PHE A 168 15.42 10.81 -4.09
C PHE A 168 14.59 10.55 -5.36
N ILE A 169 13.56 11.37 -5.55
CA ILE A 169 12.67 11.39 -6.72
C ILE A 169 12.81 12.67 -7.53
N GLY A 170 13.71 13.56 -7.13
CA GLY A 170 14.05 14.82 -7.75
C GLY A 170 15.01 15.61 -6.86
N PRO A 171 15.51 16.79 -7.30
CA PRO A 171 16.44 17.62 -6.54
C PRO A 171 15.89 17.94 -5.14
N GLY A 172 16.61 17.52 -4.12
CA GLY A 172 16.24 17.74 -2.71
C GLY A 172 14.92 17.09 -2.25
N ARG A 173 14.29 16.24 -3.04
CA ARG A 173 12.98 15.63 -2.76
C ARG A 173 13.16 14.16 -2.41
N LEU A 174 13.04 13.83 -1.15
CA LEU A 174 13.23 12.49 -0.62
C LEU A 174 11.87 11.86 -0.29
N LEU A 175 11.54 10.75 -0.95
CA LEU A 175 10.34 9.94 -0.68
C LEU A 175 10.68 8.82 0.30
N THR A 176 9.80 8.61 1.27
CA THR A 176 9.86 7.48 2.21
C THR A 176 8.47 7.07 2.69
N ALA A 177 8.37 5.99 3.46
CA ALA A 177 7.15 5.62 4.14
C ALA A 177 6.89 6.57 5.33
N PHE A 178 5.63 7.00 5.51
CA PHE A 178 5.26 7.93 6.59
C PHE A 178 5.65 7.37 7.97
N GLN A 179 5.47 6.07 8.18
CA GLN A 179 5.81 5.40 9.45
C GLN A 179 7.29 5.50 9.83
N VAL A 180 8.19 5.74 8.88
CA VAL A 180 9.64 5.93 9.17
C VAL A 180 9.84 7.15 10.07
N ILE A 181 9.07 8.21 9.83
CA ILE A 181 9.17 9.45 10.58
C ILE A 181 8.05 9.66 11.61
N ASP A 182 7.09 8.73 11.67
CA ASP A 182 5.94 8.87 12.58
C ASP A 182 6.40 9.05 14.03
N ALA A 183 5.79 10.03 14.72
CA ALA A 183 6.13 10.46 16.10
C ALA A 183 7.57 10.95 16.30
N ALA A 184 8.26 11.38 15.25
CA ALA A 184 9.56 12.01 15.39
C ALA A 184 9.43 13.40 16.02
N ALA A 185 10.30 13.71 16.98
CA ALA A 185 10.56 15.09 17.37
C ALA A 185 11.58 15.75 16.44
N LYS A 186 12.46 14.93 15.83
CA LYS A 186 13.41 15.35 14.81
C LYS A 186 13.64 14.23 13.82
N VAL A 187 13.82 14.60 12.57
CA VAL A 187 14.20 13.71 11.46
C VAL A 187 15.60 14.06 10.99
N ARG A 188 16.47 13.06 10.87
CA ARG A 188 17.82 13.24 10.31
C ARG A 188 18.03 12.28 9.16
N VAL A 189 18.69 12.76 8.13
CA VAL A 189 19.01 12.01 6.91
C VAL A 189 20.52 11.87 6.78
N ALA A 190 20.99 10.67 6.50
CA ALA A 190 22.40 10.41 6.24
C ALA A 190 22.79 10.99 4.87
N GLY A 191 23.54 12.08 4.89
CA GLY A 191 24.11 12.69 3.70
C GLY A 191 25.45 12.03 3.29
N PRO A 192 26.09 12.57 2.23
CA PRO A 192 27.41 12.15 1.81
C PRO A 192 28.40 12.17 2.96
N GLN A 193 29.39 11.26 2.93
CA GLN A 193 30.45 11.13 3.96
C GLN A 193 29.92 10.88 5.39
N GLY A 194 28.69 10.37 5.54
CA GLY A 194 28.11 10.03 6.84
C GLY A 194 27.63 11.23 7.66
N ARG A 195 27.63 12.45 7.10
CA ARG A 195 27.09 13.62 7.79
C ARG A 195 25.58 13.52 7.94
N MET A 196 25.07 13.63 9.16
CA MET A 196 23.63 13.67 9.43
C MET A 196 23.07 15.08 9.22
N ILE A 197 22.03 15.19 8.42
CA ILE A 197 21.34 16.43 8.05
C ILE A 197 19.98 16.42 8.70
N GLU A 198 19.66 17.44 9.51
CA GLU A 198 18.33 17.62 10.09
C GLU A 198 17.35 18.11 9.00
N VAL A 199 16.17 17.49 8.97
CA VAL A 199 15.09 17.81 8.04
C VAL A 199 14.00 18.56 8.78
N VAL A 200 13.55 19.65 8.19
CA VAL A 200 12.49 20.51 8.74
C VAL A 200 11.25 20.48 7.86
N ASP A 201 11.43 20.57 6.52
CA ASP A 201 10.35 20.80 5.59
C ASP A 201 9.75 19.49 5.05
N VAL A 202 8.44 19.47 4.96
CA VAL A 202 7.62 18.41 4.35
C VAL A 202 6.97 18.99 3.09
N VAL A 203 7.19 18.36 1.95
CA VAL A 203 6.64 18.78 0.65
C VAL A 203 5.20 18.31 0.49
N ALA A 204 4.96 17.03 0.76
CA ALA A 204 3.65 16.40 0.67
C ALA A 204 3.63 15.10 1.47
N PHE A 205 2.46 14.67 1.90
CA PHE A 205 2.31 13.39 2.59
C PHE A 205 0.88 12.84 2.48
N ASN A 206 0.75 11.56 2.67
CA ASN A 206 -0.52 10.91 2.94
C ASN A 206 -0.31 9.83 4.00
N ARG A 207 -0.77 10.11 5.22
CA ARG A 207 -0.61 9.21 6.35
C ARG A 207 -1.37 7.90 6.19
N ARG A 208 -2.59 7.94 5.61
CA ARG A 208 -3.39 6.74 5.37
C ARG A 208 -2.75 5.82 4.34
N GLN A 209 -2.15 6.41 3.31
CA GLN A 209 -1.47 5.68 2.25
C GLN A 209 -0.01 5.34 2.58
N ASP A 210 0.49 5.80 3.73
CA ASP A 210 1.83 5.54 4.25
C ASP A 210 2.97 6.05 3.35
N TRP A 211 2.89 7.30 2.86
CA TRP A 211 3.99 7.93 2.15
C TRP A 211 4.17 9.39 2.53
N ILE A 212 5.40 9.86 2.42
CA ILE A 212 5.78 11.25 2.66
C ILE A 212 6.97 11.65 1.80
N ILE A 213 6.94 12.89 1.31
CA ILE A 213 8.05 13.54 0.62
C ILE A 213 8.57 14.66 1.52
N ILE A 214 9.82 14.55 1.92
CA ILE A 214 10.52 15.55 2.72
C ILE A 214 11.55 16.30 1.87
N LYS A 215 11.81 17.57 2.23
CA LYS A 215 12.81 18.39 1.55
C LYS A 215 14.13 18.26 2.29
N VAL A 216 15.17 17.88 1.55
CA VAL A 216 16.54 17.71 2.07
C VAL A 216 17.47 18.61 1.27
N PRO A 217 18.38 19.40 1.88
CA PRO A 217 19.32 20.26 1.17
C PRO A 217 20.46 19.47 0.50
N LEU A 218 20.08 18.51 -0.36
CA LEU A 218 20.94 17.61 -1.13
C LEU A 218 20.46 17.58 -2.59
N GLU A 219 20.57 18.71 -3.28
CA GLU A 219 20.00 18.85 -4.64
C GLU A 219 20.74 18.05 -5.72
N ASN A 220 22.01 17.69 -5.47
CA ASN A 220 22.85 16.97 -6.43
C ASN A 220 22.82 15.45 -6.28
N MET A 221 21.93 14.90 -5.44
CA MET A 221 21.77 13.46 -5.31
C MET A 221 21.08 12.88 -6.55
N PRO A 222 21.54 11.71 -7.07
CA PRO A 222 20.81 11.02 -8.12
C PRO A 222 19.36 10.75 -7.70
N ALA A 223 18.43 10.92 -8.65
CA ALA A 223 17.03 10.63 -8.44
C ALA A 223 16.60 9.39 -9.22
N LEU A 224 15.67 8.62 -8.69
CA LEU A 224 15.06 7.50 -9.37
C LEU A 224 13.85 7.97 -10.18
N GLU A 225 13.71 7.43 -11.38
CA GLU A 225 12.55 7.68 -12.23
C GLU A 225 11.34 6.90 -11.69
N ARG A 226 10.19 7.57 -11.58
CA ARG A 226 8.93 6.97 -11.12
C ARG A 226 8.15 6.41 -12.31
N ASN A 227 7.79 5.15 -12.27
CA ASN A 227 6.86 4.58 -13.23
C ASN A 227 5.41 4.81 -12.78
N THR A 228 4.86 5.95 -13.14
CA THR A 228 3.48 6.32 -12.81
C THR A 228 2.46 5.86 -13.86
N THR A 229 2.93 5.35 -14.99
CA THR A 229 2.06 4.98 -16.13
C THR A 229 1.71 3.49 -16.17
N GLU A 230 2.59 2.64 -15.66
CA GLU A 230 2.40 1.19 -15.66
C GLU A 230 2.32 0.66 -14.23
N ALA A 231 1.15 0.20 -13.84
CA ALA A 231 1.02 -0.45 -12.53
C ALA A 231 1.70 -1.83 -12.58
N ALA A 232 2.62 -2.09 -11.65
CA ALA A 232 3.26 -3.39 -11.50
C ALA A 232 2.20 -4.52 -11.46
N ALA A 233 2.44 -5.62 -12.16
CA ALA A 233 1.53 -6.76 -12.26
C ALA A 233 1.98 -7.93 -11.39
N VAL A 234 1.03 -8.77 -10.95
CA VAL A 234 1.36 -10.01 -10.22
C VAL A 234 2.18 -10.92 -11.13
N GLY A 235 3.32 -11.37 -10.62
CA GLY A 235 4.33 -12.14 -11.34
C GLY A 235 5.49 -11.31 -11.88
N ASP A 236 5.41 -9.96 -11.81
CA ASP A 236 6.52 -9.12 -12.23
C ASP A 236 7.72 -9.33 -11.31
N ARG A 237 8.91 -9.31 -11.91
CA ARG A 237 10.18 -9.30 -11.20
C ARG A 237 10.44 -7.92 -10.64
N ILE A 238 10.76 -7.86 -9.37
CA ILE A 238 10.91 -6.63 -8.61
C ILE A 238 12.19 -6.68 -7.80
N TYR A 239 12.76 -5.52 -7.52
CA TYR A 239 13.99 -5.35 -6.76
C TYR A 239 13.79 -4.32 -5.66
N PHE A 240 14.37 -4.54 -4.49
CA PHE A 240 14.45 -3.53 -3.45
C PHE A 240 15.78 -3.57 -2.72
N LEU A 241 16.16 -2.45 -2.08
CA LEU A 241 17.33 -2.41 -1.21
C LEU A 241 16.95 -2.88 0.19
N ASP A 242 17.52 -4.00 0.61
CA ASP A 242 17.50 -4.37 2.01
C ASP A 242 18.70 -3.75 2.75
N VAL A 243 18.49 -3.42 4.02
CA VAL A 243 19.45 -2.73 4.86
C VAL A 243 19.62 -3.53 6.16
N PRO A 244 20.50 -4.56 6.16
CA PRO A 244 20.79 -5.34 7.34
C PRO A 244 21.25 -4.47 8.52
N ALA A 245 21.04 -4.96 9.74
CA ALA A 245 21.48 -4.26 10.96
C ALA A 245 22.99 -4.04 10.99
N GLU A 246 23.72 -5.02 10.51
CA GLU A 246 25.16 -5.02 10.36
C GLU A 246 25.50 -5.35 8.91
N GLY A 247 26.25 -4.49 8.26
CA GLY A 247 26.72 -4.73 6.90
C GLY A 247 26.26 -3.71 5.87
N ASN A 248 26.61 -4.00 4.62
CA ASN A 248 26.31 -3.16 3.47
C ASN A 248 24.87 -3.41 3.00
N ARG A 249 24.29 -2.43 2.33
CA ARG A 249 23.04 -2.58 1.59
C ARG A 249 23.16 -3.73 0.59
N VAL A 250 22.07 -4.48 0.45
CA VAL A 250 21.99 -5.57 -0.53
C VAL A 250 20.77 -5.34 -1.43
N ILE A 251 20.89 -5.76 -2.69
CA ILE A 251 19.74 -5.80 -3.58
C ILE A 251 19.06 -7.16 -3.43
N VAL A 252 17.78 -7.14 -3.21
CA VAL A 252 16.95 -8.34 -3.15
C VAL A 252 16.11 -8.39 -4.42
N GLU A 253 16.22 -9.47 -5.16
CA GLU A 253 15.32 -9.79 -6.27
C GLU A 253 14.17 -10.61 -5.75
N THR A 254 12.95 -10.18 -6.04
CA THR A 254 11.71 -10.80 -5.59
C THR A 254 10.64 -10.72 -6.67
N SER A 255 9.45 -11.16 -6.38
CA SER A 255 8.30 -11.04 -7.27
C SER A 255 7.10 -10.42 -6.58
N LEU A 256 6.27 -9.74 -7.36
CA LEU A 256 4.97 -9.30 -6.92
C LEU A 256 4.01 -10.49 -6.88
N ILE A 257 3.59 -10.91 -5.68
CA ILE A 257 2.73 -12.10 -5.49
C ILE A 257 1.24 -11.77 -5.37
N GLY A 258 0.90 -10.48 -5.17
CA GLY A 258 -0.49 -10.07 -5.05
C GLY A 258 -0.67 -8.56 -5.04
N LYS A 259 -1.92 -8.16 -5.15
CA LYS A 259 -2.38 -6.79 -4.90
C LYS A 259 -3.55 -6.86 -3.94
N GLN A 260 -3.62 -5.94 -3.01
CA GLN A 260 -4.65 -5.89 -2.00
C GLN A 260 -5.19 -4.47 -1.89
N ASN A 261 -6.51 -4.33 -1.91
CA ASN A 261 -7.14 -3.04 -1.65
C ASN A 261 -7.48 -2.94 -0.17
N LEU A 262 -6.91 -1.95 0.50
CA LEU A 262 -7.11 -1.67 1.92
C LEU A 262 -8.12 -0.53 2.16
N GLY A 263 -9.09 -0.38 1.28
CA GLY A 263 -10.11 0.66 1.40
C GLY A 263 -9.50 2.06 1.42
N PRO A 264 -9.73 2.87 2.48
CA PRO A 264 -9.20 4.23 2.55
C PRO A 264 -7.67 4.35 2.52
N ALA A 265 -6.95 3.27 2.88
CA ALA A 265 -5.49 3.23 2.78
C ALA A 265 -4.99 2.99 1.35
N GLY A 266 -5.90 2.69 0.42
CA GLY A 266 -5.59 2.43 -0.98
C GLY A 266 -5.00 1.05 -1.25
N ASP A 267 -4.55 0.86 -2.48
CA ASP A 267 -3.96 -0.41 -2.90
C ASP A 267 -2.59 -0.64 -2.26
N ARG A 268 -2.25 -1.92 -2.08
CA ARG A 268 -0.92 -2.37 -1.67
C ARG A 268 -0.42 -3.43 -2.64
N LEU A 269 0.88 -3.45 -2.82
CA LEU A 269 1.60 -4.49 -3.54
C LEU A 269 2.12 -5.49 -2.51
N ASN A 270 1.85 -6.79 -2.72
CA ASN A 270 2.36 -7.84 -1.85
C ASN A 270 3.57 -8.50 -2.52
N ILE A 271 4.76 -8.37 -1.91
CA ILE A 271 6.01 -8.94 -2.40
C ILE A 271 6.36 -10.22 -1.65
N ALA A 272 7.00 -11.19 -2.32
CA ALA A 272 7.23 -12.53 -1.78
C ALA A 272 8.15 -12.58 -0.55
N ASP A 273 9.07 -11.62 -0.44
CA ASP A 273 10.08 -11.61 0.60
C ASP A 273 9.68 -10.76 1.80
N THR A 274 10.23 -11.12 2.95
CA THR A 274 10.19 -10.31 4.17
C THR A 274 11.35 -9.30 4.15
N THR A 275 11.12 -8.11 4.68
CA THR A 275 12.10 -7.03 4.71
C THR A 275 12.57 -6.73 6.12
N ASN A 276 13.80 -6.24 6.26
CA ASN A 276 14.27 -5.67 7.51
C ASN A 276 13.53 -4.35 7.82
N PRO A 277 13.30 -4.02 9.09
CA PRO A 277 12.69 -2.73 9.46
C PRO A 277 13.41 -1.50 8.88
N ARG A 278 14.71 -1.59 8.63
CA ARG A 278 15.50 -0.51 8.01
C ARG A 278 15.27 -0.35 6.51
N ALA A 279 14.74 -1.38 5.84
CA ALA A 279 14.37 -1.31 4.43
C ALA A 279 13.02 -0.61 4.22
N VAL A 280 12.25 -0.38 5.27
CA VAL A 280 10.99 0.38 5.16
C VAL A 280 11.27 1.75 4.58
N GLY A 281 10.52 2.12 3.53
CA GLY A 281 10.71 3.31 2.74
C GLY A 281 11.72 3.16 1.58
N SER A 282 12.34 1.99 1.39
CA SER A 282 13.21 1.71 0.24
C SER A 282 12.41 1.71 -1.07
N PRO A 283 13.05 2.07 -2.20
CA PRO A 283 12.40 1.99 -3.50
C PRO A 283 12.15 0.53 -3.89
N LEU A 284 10.95 0.28 -4.43
CA LEU A 284 10.60 -0.95 -5.10
C LEU A 284 10.74 -0.72 -6.60
N LEU A 285 11.64 -1.43 -7.27
CA LEU A 285 12.05 -1.17 -8.65
C LEU A 285 11.63 -2.32 -9.56
N ASN A 286 11.26 -1.99 -10.81
CA ASN A 286 11.09 -2.96 -11.86
C ASN A 286 12.45 -3.33 -12.50
N GLU A 287 12.43 -4.23 -13.47
CA GLU A 287 13.63 -4.66 -14.22
C GLU A 287 14.32 -3.56 -15.04
N PHE A 288 13.66 -2.41 -15.21
CA PHE A 288 14.24 -1.23 -15.88
C PHE A 288 14.85 -0.22 -14.91
N GLY A 289 14.81 -0.51 -13.60
CA GLY A 289 15.29 0.37 -12.54
C GLY A 289 14.36 1.56 -12.25
N GLU A 290 13.10 1.49 -12.68
CA GLU A 290 12.08 2.49 -12.40
C GLU A 290 11.33 2.15 -11.12
N VAL A 291 10.96 3.15 -10.35
CA VAL A 291 10.21 2.97 -9.10
C VAL A 291 8.76 2.61 -9.41
N VAL A 292 8.33 1.44 -8.98
CA VAL A 292 6.94 0.95 -9.03
C VAL A 292 6.22 1.06 -7.68
N GLY A 293 6.98 1.28 -6.61
CA GLY A 293 6.46 1.45 -5.26
C GLY A 293 7.55 1.77 -4.26
N LEU A 294 7.17 1.80 -2.99
CA LEU A 294 8.10 1.86 -1.87
C LEU A 294 7.75 0.77 -0.85
N VAL A 295 8.77 0.20 -0.23
CA VAL A 295 8.61 -0.83 0.80
C VAL A 295 7.86 -0.22 1.98
N GLY A 296 6.69 -0.75 2.29
CA GLY A 296 5.95 -0.45 3.50
C GLY A 296 6.49 -1.25 4.68
N GLY A 297 6.03 -0.93 5.88
CA GLY A 297 6.29 -1.78 7.04
C GLY A 297 5.24 -2.89 7.13
N THR A 298 5.57 -3.92 7.87
CA THR A 298 4.62 -4.96 8.27
C THR A 298 3.49 -4.42 9.16
N LEU A 299 3.62 -3.19 9.62
CA LEU A 299 2.70 -2.50 10.50
C LEU A 299 2.42 -1.07 10.00
N VAL A 300 1.78 -0.93 8.86
CA VAL A 300 0.99 0.27 8.66
C VAL A 300 -0.10 0.24 9.74
N PRO A 301 -0.18 1.21 10.65
CA PRO A 301 -1.23 1.23 11.67
C PRO A 301 -2.60 1.13 11.00
N GLY A 302 -3.32 0.05 11.26
CA GLY A 302 -4.56 -0.30 10.60
C GLY A 302 -4.44 -1.21 9.37
N ALA A 303 -3.29 -1.32 8.69
CA ALA A 303 -3.18 -2.17 7.51
C ALA A 303 -3.09 -3.66 7.83
N ALA A 304 -2.28 -4.05 8.82
CA ALA A 304 -2.25 -5.44 9.28
C ALA A 304 -3.62 -5.90 9.80
N PHE A 305 -4.33 -5.00 10.48
CA PHE A 305 -5.68 -5.23 10.93
C PHE A 305 -6.68 -5.35 9.76
N LEU A 306 -6.51 -4.55 8.72
CA LEU A 306 -7.32 -4.61 7.49
C LEU A 306 -7.06 -5.90 6.71
N GLU A 307 -5.84 -6.41 6.74
CA GLU A 307 -5.51 -7.72 6.18
C GLU A 307 -6.25 -8.85 6.89
N ASP A 308 -6.21 -8.89 8.23
CA ASP A 308 -6.91 -9.88 9.02
C ASP A 308 -8.43 -9.84 8.79
N LEU A 309 -9.01 -8.65 8.64
CA LEU A 309 -10.41 -8.47 8.29
C LEU A 309 -10.74 -8.94 6.88
N ALA A 310 -9.91 -8.62 5.89
CA ALA A 310 -10.15 -8.97 4.50
C ALA A 310 -10.07 -10.48 4.24
N PHE A 311 -9.22 -11.19 4.97
CA PHE A 311 -9.03 -12.63 4.81
C PHE A 311 -9.84 -13.47 5.80
N GLY A 312 -10.64 -12.86 6.67
CA GLY A 312 -11.43 -13.58 7.67
C GLY A 312 -10.59 -14.44 8.63
N ALA A 313 -9.32 -14.11 8.75
CA ALA A 313 -8.40 -14.82 9.60
C ALA A 313 -8.80 -14.61 11.06
N ARG A 314 -9.24 -15.67 11.73
CA ARG A 314 -9.33 -15.75 13.18
C ARG A 314 -7.92 -15.87 13.73
N SER A 315 -7.13 -14.85 13.62
CA SER A 315 -5.76 -14.88 14.10
C SER A 315 -5.69 -14.28 15.50
N ASN A 316 -5.43 -15.14 16.48
CA ASN A 316 -4.98 -14.74 17.81
C ASN A 316 -3.52 -14.25 17.81
N SER A 317 -2.93 -14.08 16.66
CA SER A 317 -1.56 -13.59 16.49
C SER A 317 -1.57 -12.25 15.78
N LEU A 318 -1.40 -11.19 16.52
CA LEU A 318 -0.93 -9.91 16.04
C LEU A 318 0.42 -10.09 15.35
N GLY A 319 0.40 -10.29 14.08
CA GLY A 319 1.59 -10.37 13.26
C GLY A 319 2.00 -11.79 12.90
N MET A 320 2.29 -11.95 11.64
CA MET A 320 3.02 -13.04 11.00
C MET A 320 2.21 -14.14 10.32
N THR A 321 1.12 -13.80 9.64
CA THR A 321 0.56 -14.71 8.64
C THR A 321 0.54 -14.17 7.21
N SER A 322 0.88 -12.93 6.95
CA SER A 322 1.18 -12.52 5.58
C SER A 322 2.56 -13.07 5.19
N ARG A 323 2.58 -14.05 4.31
CA ARG A 323 3.81 -14.46 3.64
C ARG A 323 4.22 -13.34 2.69
N GLY A 324 4.97 -12.35 3.18
CA GLY A 324 5.47 -11.28 2.35
C GLY A 324 5.42 -9.91 3.01
N THR A 325 5.93 -8.92 2.33
CA THR A 325 5.93 -7.51 2.73
C THR A 325 4.95 -6.74 1.88
N LEU A 326 4.20 -5.82 2.49
CA LEU A 326 3.37 -4.88 1.77
C LEU A 326 4.18 -3.67 1.31
N ALA A 327 3.95 -3.25 0.08
CA ALA A 327 4.54 -2.05 -0.48
C ALA A 327 3.46 -1.08 -0.96
N VAL A 328 3.76 0.21 -0.88
CA VAL A 328 2.89 1.29 -1.37
C VAL A 328 3.14 1.48 -2.86
N PRO A 329 2.15 1.34 -3.75
CA PRO A 329 2.31 1.63 -5.17
C PRO A 329 2.74 3.08 -5.40
N ILE A 330 3.64 3.32 -6.33
CA ILE A 330 4.10 4.70 -6.66
C ILE A 330 2.97 5.56 -7.24
N THR A 331 1.96 4.95 -7.83
CA THR A 331 0.77 5.62 -8.36
C THR A 331 -0.09 6.30 -7.30
N LEU A 332 0.05 5.92 -6.02
CA LEU A 332 -0.60 6.59 -4.89
C LEU A 332 0.13 7.86 -4.44
N VAL A 333 1.38 8.03 -4.84
CA VAL A 333 2.19 9.19 -4.44
C VAL A 333 1.83 10.40 -5.31
N ASN A 334 0.86 11.18 -4.84
CA ASN A 334 0.38 12.39 -5.51
C ASN A 334 0.67 13.62 -4.67
N GLU A 335 1.60 14.44 -5.12
CA GLU A 335 2.08 15.63 -4.42
C GLU A 335 1.06 16.77 -4.32
N ALA A 336 0.05 16.77 -5.19
CA ALA A 336 -1.00 17.78 -5.19
C ALA A 336 -2.05 17.59 -4.07
N THR A 337 -2.00 16.49 -3.32
CA THR A 337 -3.04 16.12 -2.36
C THR A 337 -2.92 16.80 -1.00
N THR A 338 -1.75 17.35 -0.65
CA THR A 338 -1.53 17.99 0.65
C THR A 338 -0.72 19.28 0.51
N ALA A 339 -0.99 20.24 1.39
CA ALA A 339 -0.17 21.45 1.50
C ALA A 339 1.20 21.13 2.12
N ALA A 340 2.22 21.85 1.71
CA ALA A 340 3.53 21.80 2.34
C ALA A 340 3.44 22.21 3.82
N THR A 341 4.18 21.51 4.67
CA THR A 341 4.24 21.75 6.11
C THR A 341 5.65 21.49 6.64
N THR A 342 5.81 21.43 7.96
CA THR A 342 7.08 21.07 8.62
C THR A 342 6.90 19.83 9.49
N ILE A 343 8.01 19.23 9.93
CA ILE A 343 7.99 18.13 10.90
C ILE A 343 7.27 18.57 12.19
N ASP A 344 7.55 19.79 12.67
CA ASP A 344 6.86 20.36 13.83
C ASP A 344 5.38 20.62 13.56
N GLY A 345 5.01 21.03 12.34
CA GLY A 345 3.63 21.17 11.89
C GLY A 345 2.86 19.85 11.98
N LEU A 346 3.45 18.75 11.47
CA LEU A 346 2.84 17.41 11.59
C LEU A 346 2.61 16.99 13.04
N LEU A 347 3.52 17.36 13.94
CA LEU A 347 3.38 17.09 15.38
C LEU A 347 2.25 17.91 16.00
N GLN A 348 2.19 19.21 15.70
CA GLN A 348 1.17 20.14 16.19
C GLN A 348 -0.23 19.79 15.69
N ASP A 349 -0.35 19.40 14.41
CA ASP A 349 -1.60 19.02 13.78
C ASP A 349 -2.09 17.61 14.18
N GLY A 350 -1.37 16.93 15.10
CA GLY A 350 -1.72 15.59 15.57
C GLY A 350 -1.60 14.50 14.50
N GLN A 351 -0.88 14.77 13.40
CA GLN A 351 -0.67 13.77 12.34
C GLN A 351 0.25 12.64 12.79
N PHE A 352 1.12 12.86 13.75
CA PHE A 352 1.96 11.81 14.31
C PHE A 352 1.22 10.97 15.33
N MET A 353 1.47 9.67 15.29
CA MET A 353 1.02 8.78 16.35
C MET A 353 1.94 8.89 17.57
N PRO A 354 1.40 8.73 18.80
CA PRO A 354 2.23 8.57 19.98
C PRO A 354 3.25 7.44 19.79
N ALA A 355 4.48 7.70 20.20
CA ALA A 355 5.52 6.69 20.15
C ALA A 355 5.10 5.46 20.94
N LEU A 356 5.24 4.25 20.34
CA LEU A 356 5.32 3.02 21.10
C LEU A 356 6.53 3.12 22.03
N VAL A 357 6.31 3.60 23.24
CA VAL A 357 7.31 3.36 24.29
C VAL A 357 7.25 1.85 24.50
N SER A 358 8.32 1.14 24.12
CA SER A 358 8.46 -0.29 24.33
C SER A 358 8.48 -0.59 25.84
N THR A 359 7.35 -0.44 26.46
CA THR A 359 7.13 -0.97 27.78
C THR A 359 6.55 -2.36 27.54
N GLN A 360 7.34 -3.37 27.53
CA GLN A 360 6.90 -4.75 27.54
C GLN A 360 6.06 -5.04 28.80
N SER A 361 5.03 -4.21 29.04
CA SER A 361 4.17 -4.27 30.20
C SER A 361 2.90 -5.05 29.95
N VAL A 362 2.42 -5.06 28.70
CA VAL A 362 1.23 -5.81 28.27
C VAL A 362 1.68 -7.01 27.47
N LEU A 363 1.28 -8.21 27.93
CA LEU A 363 1.57 -9.46 27.24
C LEU A 363 0.62 -9.66 26.04
N SER A 364 -0.68 -9.41 26.26
CA SER A 364 -1.69 -9.53 25.22
C SER A 364 -2.89 -8.64 25.51
N GLY A 365 -3.64 -8.34 24.46
CA GLY A 365 -4.94 -7.69 24.56
C GLY A 365 -5.91 -8.35 23.57
N VAL A 366 -7.13 -8.60 24.04
CA VAL A 366 -8.18 -9.26 23.28
C VAL A 366 -9.42 -8.39 23.27
N LEU A 367 -9.98 -8.16 22.08
CA LEU A 367 -11.30 -7.57 21.93
C LEU A 367 -12.34 -8.69 21.88
N ALA A 368 -13.41 -8.55 22.64
CA ALA A 368 -14.47 -9.53 22.74
C ALA A 368 -15.83 -8.87 22.97
N ARG A 369 -16.91 -9.60 22.77
CA ARG A 369 -18.24 -9.10 23.11
C ARG A 369 -18.41 -8.93 24.62
N THR A 370 -17.92 -9.87 25.40
CA THR A 370 -18.02 -9.87 26.86
C THR A 370 -16.91 -10.70 27.51
N VAL A 371 -16.86 -10.72 28.84
CA VAL A 371 -15.89 -11.50 29.63
C VAL A 371 -16.62 -12.28 30.72
N ASN A 372 -16.29 -13.55 30.87
CA ASN A 372 -16.67 -14.34 32.04
C ASN A 372 -15.82 -13.91 33.25
N LYS A 373 -16.38 -13.09 34.09
CA LYS A 373 -15.73 -12.58 35.33
C LYS A 373 -15.71 -13.63 36.46
N LYS A 374 -16.43 -14.75 36.30
CA LYS A 374 -16.51 -15.82 37.32
C LYS A 374 -15.40 -16.86 37.20
N SER A 375 -14.75 -16.93 36.04
CA SER A 375 -13.56 -17.77 35.84
C SER A 375 -12.32 -17.11 36.44
N ASP A 376 -11.36 -17.89 36.90
CA ASP A 376 -10.04 -17.45 37.35
C ASP A 376 -8.98 -18.21 36.52
N PRO A 377 -8.25 -17.55 35.62
CA PRO A 377 -8.39 -16.14 35.24
C PRO A 377 -9.71 -15.84 34.48
N PRO A 378 -10.16 -14.57 34.47
CA PRO A 378 -11.29 -14.15 33.66
C PRO A 378 -11.06 -14.48 32.18
N GLN A 379 -12.09 -14.90 31.46
CA GLN A 379 -11.96 -15.35 30.07
C GLN A 379 -12.82 -14.51 29.14
N PRO A 380 -12.24 -13.98 28.02
CA PRO A 380 -13.00 -13.36 26.97
C PRO A 380 -14.00 -14.34 26.34
N ILE A 381 -15.19 -13.85 26.01
CA ILE A 381 -16.25 -14.61 25.34
C ILE A 381 -16.61 -13.89 24.04
N ASP A 382 -16.65 -14.65 22.94
CA ASP A 382 -16.93 -14.14 21.61
C ASP A 382 -15.88 -13.07 21.21
N GLU A 383 -14.64 -13.55 21.08
CA GLU A 383 -13.53 -12.73 20.60
C GLU A 383 -13.81 -12.23 19.18
N LYS A 384 -13.72 -10.93 18.98
CA LYS A 384 -13.96 -10.31 17.69
C LYS A 384 -13.31 -8.93 17.59
N ILE A 385 -13.06 -8.53 16.37
CA ILE A 385 -12.51 -7.23 16.02
C ILE A 385 -13.50 -6.39 15.21
N GLU A 386 -14.65 -6.98 14.87
CA GLU A 386 -15.72 -6.33 14.13
C GLU A 386 -16.96 -6.19 15.00
N PHE A 387 -17.50 -4.98 15.10
CA PHE A 387 -18.67 -4.64 15.88
C PHE A 387 -19.69 -3.93 14.99
N SER A 388 -20.98 -4.04 15.31
CA SER A 388 -22.05 -3.40 14.55
C SER A 388 -22.88 -2.46 15.42
N HIS A 389 -23.60 -1.55 14.79
CA HIS A 389 -24.57 -0.71 15.47
C HIS A 389 -25.70 -1.49 16.15
N ALA A 390 -26.02 -2.68 15.63
CA ALA A 390 -26.99 -3.57 16.27
C ALA A 390 -26.47 -4.17 17.59
N SER A 391 -25.15 -4.25 17.79
CA SER A 391 -24.50 -4.74 19.00
C SER A 391 -23.24 -3.94 19.30
N PRO A 392 -23.36 -2.67 19.73
CA PRO A 392 -22.24 -1.73 19.83
C PRO A 392 -21.46 -1.86 21.14
N GLN A 393 -21.62 -2.94 21.86
CA GLN A 393 -20.93 -3.19 23.12
C GLN A 393 -19.74 -4.12 22.87
N GLY A 394 -18.59 -3.77 23.44
CA GLY A 394 -17.38 -4.56 23.39
C GLY A 394 -16.59 -4.48 24.69
N VAL A 395 -15.61 -5.31 24.79
CA VAL A 395 -14.67 -5.33 25.92
C VAL A 395 -13.26 -5.47 25.39
N LEU A 396 -12.35 -4.62 25.87
CA LEU A 396 -10.93 -4.85 25.73
C LEU A 396 -10.42 -5.51 27.01
N PHE A 397 -9.94 -6.73 26.89
CA PHE A 397 -9.32 -7.51 27.99
C PHE A 397 -7.81 -7.50 27.82
N LEU A 398 -7.07 -6.98 28.79
CA LEU A 398 -5.62 -6.88 28.77
C LEU A 398 -4.99 -7.80 29.80
N THR A 399 -3.97 -8.52 29.37
CA THR A 399 -3.08 -9.31 30.24
C THR A 399 -1.77 -8.56 30.42
N TRP A 400 -1.43 -8.26 31.68
CA TRP A 400 -0.22 -7.54 32.05
C TRP A 400 0.85 -8.50 32.52
N LEU A 401 2.07 -8.32 32.04
CA LEU A 401 3.27 -9.01 32.51
C LEU A 401 4.47 -8.06 32.31
N PRO A 402 4.65 -7.05 33.21
CA PRO A 402 5.70 -6.08 33.05
C PRO A 402 7.07 -6.64 33.41
N ARG A 403 8.12 -6.08 32.85
CA ARG A 403 9.52 -6.34 33.25
C ARG A 403 9.90 -5.65 34.55
N GLU A 404 9.27 -4.53 34.84
CA GLU A 404 9.51 -3.70 36.00
C GLU A 404 8.20 -3.38 36.70
N LYS A 405 8.30 -3.14 38.04
CA LYS A 405 7.12 -2.71 38.81
C LYS A 405 6.67 -1.34 38.35
N ARG A 406 5.42 -1.25 37.91
CA ARG A 406 4.79 0.01 37.50
C ARG A 406 3.50 0.25 38.27
N LYS A 407 3.27 1.53 38.59
CA LYS A 407 2.05 1.97 39.25
C LYS A 407 1.57 3.25 38.58
N GLY A 408 0.34 3.28 38.11
CA GLY A 408 -0.18 4.44 37.41
C GLY A 408 -1.68 4.39 37.17
N TYR A 409 -2.21 5.46 36.58
CA TYR A 409 -3.59 5.55 36.14
C TYR A 409 -3.67 5.08 34.68
N PRO A 410 -4.35 3.98 34.42
CA PRO A 410 -4.51 3.56 33.04
C PRO A 410 -5.60 4.41 32.34
N SER A 411 -5.37 4.72 31.07
CA SER A 411 -6.33 5.38 30.19
C SER A 411 -6.39 4.67 28.85
N LEU A 412 -7.51 4.82 28.15
CA LEU A 412 -7.75 4.27 26.84
C LEU A 412 -8.21 5.40 25.93
N ARG A 413 -7.62 5.52 24.75
CA ARG A 413 -7.97 6.49 23.72
C ARG A 413 -8.35 5.79 22.44
N VAL A 414 -9.43 6.24 21.81
CA VAL A 414 -9.90 5.72 20.53
C VAL A 414 -9.70 6.80 19.48
N TYR A 415 -9.08 6.41 18.37
CA TYR A 415 -8.80 7.28 17.24
C TYR A 415 -9.40 6.70 15.95
N ASP A 416 -9.84 7.56 15.05
CA ASP A 416 -10.14 7.18 13.69
C ASP A 416 -8.85 7.02 12.83
N LEU A 417 -9.01 6.68 11.55
CA LEU A 417 -7.87 6.52 10.63
C LEU A 417 -7.13 7.84 10.34
N ASP A 418 -7.77 9.00 10.58
CA ASP A 418 -7.14 10.31 10.44
C ASP A 418 -6.37 10.75 11.69
N ASN A 419 -6.23 9.83 12.66
CA ASN A 419 -5.62 10.12 13.97
C ASN A 419 -6.41 11.13 14.80
N LYS A 420 -7.68 11.35 14.50
CA LYS A 420 -8.56 12.18 15.30
C LYS A 420 -9.04 11.39 16.52
N LEU A 421 -8.89 11.97 17.72
CA LEU A 421 -9.42 11.39 18.95
C LEU A 421 -10.96 11.43 18.90
N VAL A 422 -11.60 10.26 18.93
CA VAL A 422 -13.06 10.10 18.90
C VAL A 422 -13.63 9.55 20.21
N GLY A 423 -12.80 9.09 21.12
CA GLY A 423 -13.20 8.61 22.44
C GLY A 423 -12.04 8.51 23.42
N GLU A 424 -12.31 8.77 24.70
CA GLU A 424 -11.34 8.63 25.79
C GLU A 424 -12.01 8.04 27.03
N MET A 425 -11.32 7.11 27.68
CA MET A 425 -11.75 6.50 28.94
C MET A 425 -10.61 6.62 29.95
N LEU A 426 -10.89 7.26 31.07
CA LEU A 426 -9.94 7.43 32.18
C LEU A 426 -10.33 6.53 33.35
N ASN A 427 -9.42 5.70 33.80
CA ASN A 427 -9.63 4.94 35.01
C ASN A 427 -9.20 5.79 36.24
N LYS A 428 -10.13 6.04 37.13
CA LYS A 428 -9.89 6.83 38.36
C LYS A 428 -9.10 6.07 39.43
N LYS A 429 -8.87 4.76 39.25
CA LYS A 429 -8.11 3.93 40.21
C LYS A 429 -6.74 3.62 39.62
N LYS A 430 -5.70 3.86 40.48
CA LYS A 430 -4.35 3.41 40.15
C LYS A 430 -4.29 1.89 40.10
N ILE A 431 -3.64 1.35 39.09
CA ILE A 431 -3.25 -0.05 39.05
C ILE A 431 -1.77 -0.18 39.45
N THR A 432 -1.41 -1.34 40.00
CA THR A 432 -0.01 -1.71 40.22
C THR A 432 0.22 -3.04 39.50
N VAL A 433 1.15 -3.04 38.57
CA VAL A 433 1.61 -4.23 37.84
C VAL A 433 3.04 -4.54 38.28
N VAL A 434 3.33 -5.81 38.53
CA VAL A 434 4.63 -6.24 39.09
C VAL A 434 5.27 -7.31 38.20
N PRO A 435 6.61 -7.38 38.13
CA PRO A 435 7.32 -8.39 37.35
C PRO A 435 6.93 -9.82 37.77
N ASN A 436 6.98 -10.73 36.82
CA ASN A 436 6.71 -12.16 36.98
C ASN A 436 5.33 -12.49 37.58
N LYS A 437 4.42 -11.53 37.60
CA LYS A 437 3.03 -11.74 38.05
C LYS A 437 2.08 -11.30 36.97
N ILE A 438 1.30 -12.25 36.46
CA ILE A 438 0.22 -11.96 35.50
C ILE A 438 -0.90 -11.25 36.25
N SER A 439 -1.39 -10.17 35.68
CA SER A 439 -2.57 -9.45 36.16
C SER A 439 -3.43 -9.03 34.97
N TYR A 440 -4.70 -8.70 35.23
CA TYR A 440 -5.68 -8.45 34.18
C TYR A 440 -6.33 -7.08 34.38
N SER A 441 -6.72 -6.44 33.28
CA SER A 441 -7.61 -5.29 33.29
C SER A 441 -8.66 -5.41 32.20
N LEU A 442 -9.80 -4.83 32.46
CA LEU A 442 -10.99 -4.93 31.63
C LEU A 442 -11.53 -3.52 31.36
N TRP A 443 -11.79 -3.25 30.07
CA TRP A 443 -12.37 -2.00 29.62
C TRP A 443 -13.66 -2.30 28.87
N GLU A 444 -14.78 -1.84 29.41
CA GLU A 444 -16.08 -1.93 28.76
C GLU A 444 -16.21 -0.77 27.75
N LEU A 445 -16.39 -1.12 26.48
CA LEU A 445 -16.42 -0.16 25.37
C LEU A 445 -17.86 0.06 24.93
N ASN A 446 -18.29 1.33 24.91
CA ASN A 446 -19.51 1.75 24.25
C ASN A 446 -19.16 2.32 22.86
N LEU A 447 -19.41 1.55 21.83
CA LEU A 447 -19.04 1.87 20.44
C LEU A 447 -20.20 2.50 19.65
N ALA A 448 -21.38 2.66 20.26
CA ALA A 448 -22.57 3.22 19.60
C ALA A 448 -22.37 4.62 18.96
N PRO A 449 -21.54 5.53 19.52
CA PRO A 449 -21.30 6.83 18.91
C PRO A 449 -20.42 6.82 17.67
N LEU A 450 -19.76 5.69 17.36
CA LEU A 450 -18.78 5.61 16.28
C LEU A 450 -19.48 5.29 14.95
N SER A 451 -19.19 6.01 13.89
CA SER A 451 -19.65 5.71 12.53
C SER A 451 -19.03 4.42 11.99
N PRO A 452 -19.58 3.78 10.95
CA PRO A 452 -18.91 2.68 10.27
C PRO A 452 -17.49 3.08 9.83
N GLY A 453 -16.50 2.25 10.13
CA GLY A 453 -15.11 2.57 9.88
C GLY A 453 -14.14 1.76 10.73
N ILE A 454 -12.86 2.05 10.57
CA ILE A 454 -11.78 1.41 11.33
C ILE A 454 -11.26 2.38 12.37
N TYR A 455 -11.02 1.85 13.56
CA TYR A 455 -10.61 2.59 14.74
C TYR A 455 -9.40 1.96 15.40
N ARG A 456 -8.56 2.81 15.96
CA ARG A 456 -7.41 2.44 16.78
C ARG A 456 -7.68 2.69 18.24
N ILE A 457 -7.34 1.74 19.10
CA ILE A 457 -7.32 1.88 20.54
C ILE A 457 -5.88 1.98 21.03
N ASP A 458 -5.52 3.05 21.71
CA ASP A 458 -4.27 3.21 22.43
C ASP A 458 -4.53 3.13 23.92
N VAL A 459 -3.81 2.25 24.62
CA VAL A 459 -3.84 2.16 26.08
C VAL A 459 -2.58 2.80 26.64
N LEU A 460 -2.76 3.66 27.64
CA LEU A 460 -1.69 4.39 28.28
C LEU A 460 -1.68 4.08 29.79
N LEU A 461 -0.52 4.21 30.42
CA LEU A 461 -0.33 4.15 31.86
C LEU A 461 0.43 5.40 32.30
N ASP A 462 -0.22 6.31 33.05
CA ASP A 462 0.26 7.66 33.36
C ASP A 462 0.74 8.45 32.13
N GLY A 463 0.02 8.33 31.01
CA GLY A 463 0.36 8.98 29.75
C GLY A 463 1.38 8.22 28.89
N ASP A 464 2.08 7.24 29.45
CA ASP A 464 2.97 6.38 28.68
C ASP A 464 2.16 5.35 27.90
N PHE A 465 2.38 5.27 26.61
CA PHE A 465 1.76 4.31 25.73
C PHE A 465 2.24 2.87 26.02
N VAL A 466 1.31 1.94 26.24
CA VAL A 466 1.63 0.57 26.67
C VAL A 466 1.06 -0.53 25.76
N TYR A 467 -0.03 -0.25 25.03
CA TYR A 467 -0.65 -1.23 24.16
C TYR A 467 -1.49 -0.56 23.07
N ARG A 468 -1.59 -1.21 21.91
CA ARG A 468 -2.40 -0.76 20.77
C ARG A 468 -3.14 -1.93 20.14
N THR A 469 -4.39 -1.70 19.78
CA THR A 469 -5.18 -2.61 18.97
C THR A 469 -6.10 -1.84 18.05
N PHE A 470 -6.77 -2.55 17.15
CA PHE A 470 -7.71 -1.97 16.20
C PHE A 470 -9.01 -2.74 16.19
N PHE A 471 -10.07 -2.09 15.73
CA PHE A 471 -11.37 -2.71 15.48
C PHE A 471 -12.10 -2.02 14.33
N ARG A 472 -13.12 -2.67 13.82
CA ARG A 472 -13.99 -2.14 12.78
C ARG A 472 -15.41 -2.00 13.31
N MET A 473 -16.05 -0.86 13.00
CA MET A 473 -17.50 -0.68 13.09
C MET A 473 -18.11 -0.94 11.72
N VAL A 474 -19.11 -1.79 11.68
CA VAL A 474 -19.95 -2.04 10.50
C VAL A 474 -21.37 -1.54 10.76
N GLU A 475 -22.19 -1.46 9.71
CA GLU A 475 -23.57 -1.03 9.80
C GLU A 475 -24.43 -1.90 10.72
#